data_b5515f557b59a36972a660508237b313
#
_entry.id   b5515f557b59a36972a660508237b313
#
_cell.length_a   1.000
_cell.length_b   1.000
_cell.length_c   1.000
_cell.angle_alpha   90.00
_cell.angle_beta   90.00
_cell.angle_gamma   90.00
#
_symmetry.space_group_name_H-M   'P 1'
#
loop_
_entity.id
_entity.type
_entity.pdbx_description
1 polymer ?
#
loop_
_entity_poly.entity_id
_entity_poly.type
_entity_poly.pdbx_seq_one_letter_code
_entity_poly.pdbx_strand_id
1 'polypeptide(L)'
;ATLEESFIALLPEGLRAGHRDLTIPPRRAAEGEAAIAARHLVRRFNAFTAVDDVSFSIERGEIFGFLGSNGCGKTTTMKMLTGLLPPTSGKAAIFGQLIDGGDPALRARVGYMSQSFSLYTELTVRQNLALHARLYALDRAAARARIATLIAEFGLGAHLDTAAAALPLGIRQRLSLAVAIVHRPELLILDEPTSGVDPLARDAFRS
;
A
#
# COMPACT_ATOMS: atom_id res chain seq x y z
N ALA A 1 -15.38 23.87 -6.19
CA ALA A 1 -14.56 23.62 -4.99
C ALA A 1 -15.17 22.45 -4.24
N THR A 2 -14.38 21.46 -3.91
CA THR A 2 -14.81 20.34 -3.05
C THR A 2 -14.91 20.85 -1.60
N LEU A 3 -15.62 20.11 -0.73
CA LEU A 3 -15.69 20.43 0.71
C LEU A 3 -14.28 20.47 1.33
N GLU A 4 -13.39 19.64 0.85
CA GLU A 4 -11.98 19.52 1.25
C GLU A 4 -11.17 20.77 0.85
N GLU A 5 -11.31 21.24 -0.40
CA GLU A 5 -10.69 22.50 -0.89
C GLU A 5 -11.17 23.71 -0.11
N SER A 6 -12.47 23.75 0.23
CA SER A 6 -13.07 24.82 1.05
C SER A 6 -12.52 24.80 2.48
N PHE A 7 -12.31 23.61 3.05
CA PHE A 7 -11.72 23.46 4.39
C PHE A 7 -10.25 23.90 4.41
N ILE A 8 -9.45 23.49 3.42
CA ILE A 8 -8.05 23.90 3.28
C ILE A 8 -7.93 25.43 3.13
N ALA A 9 -8.85 26.06 2.38
CA ALA A 9 -8.87 27.52 2.22
C ALA A 9 -9.16 28.30 3.52
N LEU A 10 -9.80 27.66 4.51
CA LEU A 10 -10.09 28.26 5.82
C LEU A 10 -8.95 28.12 6.84
N LEU A 11 -7.90 27.35 6.52
CA LEU A 11 -6.76 27.15 7.40
C LEU A 11 -5.82 28.37 7.41
N PRO A 12 -5.12 28.65 8.53
CA PRO A 12 -4.06 29.65 8.58
C PRO A 12 -2.97 29.39 7.55
N GLU A 13 -2.40 30.45 6.94
CA GLU A 13 -1.41 30.34 5.85
C GLU A 13 -0.21 29.42 6.18
N GLY A 14 0.25 29.39 7.43
CA GLY A 14 1.32 28.51 7.88
C GLY A 14 0.99 27.02 7.86
N LEU A 15 -0.29 26.66 7.77
CA LEU A 15 -0.78 25.28 7.69
C LEU A 15 -1.19 24.87 6.27
N ARG A 16 -1.25 25.85 5.34
CA ARG A 16 -1.49 25.61 3.90
C ARG A 16 -0.21 25.22 3.15
N ALA A 17 0.97 25.40 3.76
CA ALA A 17 2.26 25.15 3.16
C ALA A 17 2.56 23.65 3.10
N GLY A 18 2.37 23.05 1.93
CA GLY A 18 2.69 21.64 1.67
C GLY A 18 2.16 21.10 0.35
N HIS A 19 1.40 21.91 -0.40
CA HIS A 19 0.98 21.52 -1.75
C HIS A 19 2.21 21.57 -2.68
N ARG A 20 2.88 20.45 -2.83
CA ARG A 20 3.75 20.21 -3.99
C ARG A 20 2.87 19.62 -5.07
N ASP A 21 2.74 20.32 -6.19
CA ASP A 21 2.13 19.76 -7.39
C ASP A 21 2.88 18.49 -7.77
N LEU A 22 2.22 17.35 -7.57
CA LEU A 22 2.76 16.06 -7.97
C LEU A 22 2.74 15.99 -9.49
N THR A 23 3.89 16.19 -10.12
CA THR A 23 4.01 15.93 -11.55
C THR A 23 4.13 14.43 -11.74
N ILE A 24 3.01 13.77 -12.01
CA ILE A 24 3.00 12.36 -12.41
C ILE A 24 3.63 12.30 -13.80
N PRO A 25 4.80 11.65 -13.97
CA PRO A 25 5.41 11.54 -15.28
C PRO A 25 4.46 10.79 -16.23
N PRO A 26 4.45 11.16 -17.54
CA PRO A 26 3.58 10.49 -18.49
C PRO A 26 3.89 9.00 -18.52
N ARG A 27 2.82 8.18 -18.55
CA ARG A 27 2.90 6.73 -18.63
C ARG A 27 3.79 6.34 -19.81
N ARG A 28 4.87 5.63 -19.55
CA ARG A 28 5.59 4.92 -20.61
C ARG A 28 4.73 3.72 -20.96
N ALA A 29 4.29 3.62 -22.22
CA ALA A 29 3.64 2.42 -22.73
C ALA A 29 4.61 1.26 -22.50
N ALA A 30 4.30 0.41 -21.53
CA ALA A 30 5.08 -0.80 -21.28
C ALA A 30 4.53 -1.87 -22.24
N GLU A 31 5.32 -2.26 -23.20
CA GLU A 31 5.05 -3.47 -23.97
C GLU A 31 5.20 -4.66 -23.01
N GLY A 32 4.19 -5.50 -22.91
CA GLY A 32 4.24 -6.70 -22.08
C GLY A 32 2.91 -7.07 -21.41
N GLU A 33 3.00 -8.05 -20.55
CA GLU A 33 1.85 -8.55 -19.79
C GLU A 33 1.37 -7.51 -18.76
N ALA A 34 0.05 -7.48 -18.53
CA ALA A 34 -0.59 -6.65 -17.53
C ALA A 34 0.08 -6.82 -16.15
N ALA A 35 0.15 -5.74 -15.38
CA ALA A 35 0.63 -5.83 -14.00
C ALA A 35 -0.28 -6.71 -13.16
N ILE A 36 -1.60 -6.59 -13.36
CA ILE A 36 -2.62 -7.45 -12.73
C ILE A 36 -3.63 -7.84 -13.81
N ALA A 37 -3.99 -9.11 -13.86
CA ALA A 37 -5.12 -9.61 -14.62
C ALA A 37 -6.00 -10.47 -13.70
N ALA A 38 -7.26 -10.07 -13.52
CA ALA A 38 -8.26 -10.80 -12.75
C ALA A 38 -9.39 -11.26 -13.67
N ARG A 39 -9.79 -12.52 -13.58
CA ARG A 39 -10.84 -13.10 -14.40
C ARG A 39 -11.83 -13.87 -13.53
N HIS A 40 -13.09 -13.45 -13.56
CA HIS A 40 -14.22 -14.11 -12.89
C HIS A 40 -13.95 -14.39 -11.40
N LEU A 41 -13.31 -13.44 -10.69
CA LEU A 41 -12.99 -13.60 -9.27
C LEU A 41 -14.26 -13.64 -8.44
N VAL A 42 -14.40 -14.71 -7.66
CA VAL A 42 -15.45 -14.89 -6.68
C VAL A 42 -14.85 -15.23 -5.34
N ARG A 43 -15.34 -14.60 -4.27
CA ARG A 43 -15.03 -15.01 -2.90
C ARG A 43 -16.29 -15.12 -2.07
N ARG A 44 -16.53 -16.33 -1.55
CA ARG A 44 -17.62 -16.64 -0.63
C ARG A 44 -17.10 -16.98 0.74
N PHE A 45 -17.79 -16.54 1.76
CA PHE A 45 -17.59 -16.91 3.15
C PHE A 45 -18.91 -17.52 3.64
N ASN A 46 -18.97 -18.85 3.71
CA ASN A 46 -20.20 -19.59 3.97
C ASN A 46 -21.34 -19.14 3.00
N ALA A 47 -22.43 -18.59 3.51
CA ALA A 47 -23.56 -18.08 2.72
C ALA A 47 -23.36 -16.66 2.16
N PHE A 48 -22.31 -15.95 2.60
CA PHE A 48 -22.06 -14.55 2.19
C PHE A 48 -21.09 -14.50 1.01
N THR A 49 -21.49 -13.84 -0.08
CA THR A 49 -20.62 -13.56 -1.23
C THR A 49 -20.02 -12.17 -1.08
N ALA A 50 -18.72 -12.10 -0.78
CA ALA A 50 -17.98 -10.85 -0.58
C ALA A 50 -17.50 -10.24 -1.90
N VAL A 51 -17.18 -11.09 -2.89
CA VAL A 51 -16.78 -10.67 -4.24
C VAL A 51 -17.51 -11.61 -5.21
N ASP A 52 -18.21 -11.04 -6.19
CA ASP A 52 -19.04 -11.78 -7.13
C ASP A 52 -18.67 -11.43 -8.57
N ASP A 53 -18.06 -12.38 -9.27
CA ASP A 53 -17.72 -12.35 -10.70
C ASP A 53 -16.97 -11.08 -11.18
N VAL A 54 -15.91 -10.71 -10.49
CA VAL A 54 -15.15 -9.50 -10.81
C VAL A 54 -14.01 -9.81 -11.78
N SER A 55 -13.97 -9.06 -12.90
CA SER A 55 -12.92 -9.19 -13.92
C SER A 55 -12.37 -7.80 -14.27
N PHE A 56 -11.03 -7.66 -14.31
CA PHE A 56 -10.35 -6.43 -14.69
C PHE A 56 -8.88 -6.70 -15.06
N SER A 57 -8.28 -5.73 -15.75
CA SER A 57 -6.84 -5.71 -16.05
C SER A 57 -6.26 -4.36 -15.67
N ILE A 58 -5.05 -4.38 -15.11
CA ILE A 58 -4.28 -3.18 -14.75
C ILE A 58 -2.94 -3.28 -15.46
N GLU A 59 -2.63 -2.26 -16.25
CA GLU A 59 -1.40 -2.24 -17.02
C GLU A 59 -0.20 -1.82 -16.16
N ARG A 60 1.01 -2.13 -16.62
CA ARG A 60 2.25 -1.67 -15.96
C ARG A 60 2.33 -0.15 -15.96
N GLY A 61 2.74 0.43 -14.82
CA GLY A 61 2.83 1.88 -14.63
C GLY A 61 1.48 2.59 -14.53
N GLU A 62 0.39 1.85 -14.38
CA GLU A 62 -0.94 2.40 -14.15
C GLU A 62 -1.19 2.64 -12.66
N ILE A 63 -1.85 3.76 -12.34
CA ILE A 63 -2.43 4.00 -11.02
C ILE A 63 -3.92 3.66 -11.12
N PHE A 64 -4.32 2.61 -10.45
CA PHE A 64 -5.69 2.10 -10.48
C PHE A 64 -6.36 2.25 -9.11
N GLY A 65 -7.58 2.81 -9.08
CA GLY A 65 -8.34 3.02 -7.85
C GLY A 65 -9.56 2.11 -7.74
N PHE A 66 -9.66 1.36 -6.64
CA PHE A 66 -10.88 0.66 -6.27
C PHE A 66 -11.82 1.61 -5.52
N LEU A 67 -12.89 2.05 -6.17
CA LEU A 67 -13.91 2.90 -5.56
C LEU A 67 -15.15 2.06 -5.19
N GLY A 68 -15.78 2.42 -4.08
CA GLY A 68 -17.00 1.75 -3.62
C GLY A 68 -17.24 1.96 -2.12
N SER A 69 -18.47 1.68 -1.68
CA SER A 69 -18.90 1.78 -0.28
C SER A 69 -18.13 0.80 0.61
N ASN A 70 -18.17 1.04 1.94
CA ASN A 70 -17.61 0.09 2.89
C ASN A 70 -18.36 -1.25 2.81
N GLY A 71 -17.61 -2.35 2.86
CA GLY A 71 -18.17 -3.70 2.75
C GLY A 71 -18.41 -4.21 1.32
N CYS A 72 -18.15 -3.43 0.26
CA CYS A 72 -18.34 -3.88 -1.13
C CYS A 72 -17.24 -4.82 -1.66
N GLY A 73 -16.38 -5.36 -0.83
CA GLY A 73 -15.39 -6.37 -1.21
C GLY A 73 -14.02 -5.86 -1.64
N LYS A 74 -13.70 -4.54 -1.55
CA LYS A 74 -12.39 -3.97 -1.92
C LYS A 74 -11.22 -4.67 -1.23
N THR A 75 -11.20 -4.66 0.11
CA THR A 75 -10.17 -5.34 0.90
C THR A 75 -10.08 -6.83 0.60
N THR A 76 -11.21 -7.50 0.37
CA THR A 76 -11.26 -8.93 0.01
C THR A 76 -10.58 -9.15 -1.35
N THR A 77 -10.89 -8.31 -2.34
CA THR A 77 -10.26 -8.35 -3.67
C THR A 77 -8.76 -8.12 -3.56
N MET A 78 -8.31 -7.08 -2.82
CA MET A 78 -6.88 -6.81 -2.62
C MET A 78 -6.16 -7.98 -1.95
N LYS A 79 -6.77 -8.64 -0.95
CA LYS A 79 -6.21 -9.85 -0.31
C LYS A 79 -6.12 -11.02 -1.29
N MET A 80 -7.04 -11.16 -2.23
CA MET A 80 -6.92 -12.19 -3.28
C MET A 80 -5.77 -11.86 -4.23
N LEU A 81 -5.59 -10.59 -4.62
CA LEU A 81 -4.50 -10.16 -5.49
C LEU A 81 -3.13 -10.27 -4.83
N THR A 82 -3.03 -10.22 -3.50
CA THR A 82 -1.76 -10.42 -2.78
C THR A 82 -1.46 -11.88 -2.45
N GLY A 83 -2.36 -12.80 -2.80
CA GLY A 83 -2.26 -14.21 -2.45
C GLY A 83 -2.48 -14.51 -0.96
N LEU A 84 -2.90 -13.52 -0.16
CA LEU A 84 -3.24 -13.70 1.26
C LEU A 84 -4.56 -14.43 1.46
N LEU A 85 -5.42 -14.43 0.44
CA LEU A 85 -6.73 -15.07 0.47
C LEU A 85 -6.96 -15.77 -0.88
N PRO A 86 -7.15 -17.09 -0.92
CA PRO A 86 -7.47 -17.77 -2.17
C PRO A 86 -8.89 -17.38 -2.65
N PRO A 87 -9.14 -17.21 -3.95
CA PRO A 87 -10.49 -17.07 -4.47
C PRO A 87 -11.28 -18.37 -4.31
N THR A 88 -12.62 -18.28 -4.23
CA THR A 88 -13.50 -19.46 -4.27
C THR A 88 -13.57 -20.00 -5.70
N SER A 89 -13.59 -19.10 -6.70
CA SER A 89 -13.46 -19.41 -8.11
C SER A 89 -12.89 -18.23 -8.88
N GLY A 90 -12.56 -18.43 -10.14
CA GLY A 90 -11.84 -17.44 -10.95
C GLY A 90 -10.33 -17.54 -10.77
N LYS A 91 -9.59 -16.65 -11.41
CA LYS A 91 -8.13 -16.61 -11.40
C LYS A 91 -7.64 -15.18 -11.39
N ALA A 92 -6.52 -14.94 -10.73
CA ALA A 92 -5.76 -13.71 -10.86
C ALA A 92 -4.29 -14.01 -11.19
N ALA A 93 -3.67 -13.11 -11.93
CA ALA A 93 -2.26 -13.17 -12.26
C ALA A 93 -1.60 -11.81 -12.00
N ILE A 94 -0.35 -11.82 -11.56
CA ILE A 94 0.53 -10.66 -11.44
C ILE A 94 1.68 -10.87 -12.40
N PHE A 95 1.90 -9.92 -13.31
CA PHE A 95 2.94 -9.98 -14.32
C PHE A 95 2.91 -11.32 -15.13
N GLY A 96 1.70 -11.79 -15.46
CA GLY A 96 1.47 -13.05 -16.17
C GLY A 96 1.54 -14.32 -15.31
N GLN A 97 2.05 -14.23 -14.09
CA GLN A 97 2.18 -15.36 -13.18
C GLN A 97 0.91 -15.52 -12.34
N LEU A 98 0.30 -16.71 -12.35
CA LEU A 98 -0.88 -17.00 -11.56
C LEU A 98 -0.59 -16.87 -10.05
N ILE A 99 -1.54 -16.27 -9.34
CA ILE A 99 -1.48 -16.12 -7.89
C ILE A 99 -2.01 -17.41 -7.27
N ASP A 100 -1.13 -18.23 -6.72
CA ASP A 100 -1.48 -19.46 -5.99
C ASP A 100 -1.35 -19.34 -4.46
N GLY A 101 -0.90 -18.16 -3.99
CA GLY A 101 -0.71 -17.87 -2.56
C GLY A 101 0.55 -18.49 -1.96
N GLY A 102 1.24 -19.37 -2.67
CA GLY A 102 2.41 -20.12 -2.18
C GLY A 102 3.76 -19.58 -2.63
N ASP A 103 3.83 -18.79 -3.71
CA ASP A 103 5.10 -18.36 -4.31
C ASP A 103 5.75 -17.17 -3.56
N PRO A 104 6.86 -17.39 -2.85
CA PRO A 104 7.59 -16.30 -2.18
C PRO A 104 8.21 -15.31 -3.16
N ALA A 105 8.60 -15.75 -4.37
CA ALA A 105 9.21 -14.89 -5.37
C ALA A 105 8.19 -13.89 -5.93
N LEU A 106 6.95 -14.34 -6.18
CA LEU A 106 5.87 -13.45 -6.58
C LEU A 106 5.53 -12.45 -5.46
N ARG A 107 5.46 -12.91 -4.20
CA ARG A 107 5.20 -12.03 -3.05
C ARG A 107 6.29 -10.99 -2.86
N ALA A 108 7.54 -11.30 -3.13
CA ALA A 108 8.64 -10.34 -3.06
C ALA A 108 8.56 -9.22 -4.11
N ARG A 109 7.72 -9.37 -5.14
CA ARG A 109 7.47 -8.32 -6.16
C ARG A 109 6.30 -7.40 -5.79
N VAL A 110 5.55 -7.72 -4.72
CA VAL A 110 4.34 -7.00 -4.30
C VAL A 110 4.53 -6.38 -2.93
N GLY A 111 4.33 -5.06 -2.83
CA GLY A 111 4.17 -4.36 -1.57
C GLY A 111 2.68 -4.29 -1.22
N TYR A 112 2.34 -4.56 0.03
CA TYR A 112 0.96 -4.48 0.49
C TYR A 112 0.87 -3.69 1.79
N MET A 113 0.07 -2.63 1.77
CA MET A 113 -0.32 -1.90 2.97
C MET A 113 -1.78 -2.18 3.26
N SER A 114 -2.05 -2.91 4.35
CA SER A 114 -3.40 -3.20 4.80
C SER A 114 -3.97 -2.08 5.66
N GLN A 115 -5.29 -1.96 5.71
CA GLN A 115 -6.01 -1.02 6.58
C GLN A 115 -5.62 -1.16 8.07
N SER A 116 -5.36 -2.38 8.53
CA SER A 116 -5.02 -2.68 9.94
C SER A 116 -3.54 -2.53 10.26
N PHE A 117 -2.74 -1.98 9.35
CA PHE A 117 -1.28 -1.87 9.43
C PHE A 117 -0.56 -3.23 9.59
N SER A 118 0.30 -3.56 8.65
CA SER A 118 1.15 -4.77 8.72
C SER A 118 2.36 -4.56 9.64
N LEU A 119 2.15 -3.87 10.78
CA LEU A 119 3.20 -3.53 11.73
C LEU A 119 3.16 -4.43 12.95
N TYR A 120 4.32 -4.78 13.44
CA TYR A 120 4.46 -5.38 14.77
C TYR A 120 4.39 -4.26 15.80
N THR A 121 3.29 -4.17 16.50
CA THR A 121 2.95 -3.06 17.40
C THR A 121 3.93 -2.88 18.55
N GLU A 122 4.49 -3.98 19.04
CA GLU A 122 5.49 -4.02 20.14
C GLU A 122 6.90 -3.59 19.70
N LEU A 123 7.16 -3.65 18.38
CA LEU A 123 8.47 -3.29 17.84
C LEU A 123 8.54 -1.79 17.56
N THR A 124 9.74 -1.23 17.74
CA THR A 124 10.02 0.16 17.39
C THR A 124 10.01 0.37 15.88
N VAL A 125 10.02 1.64 15.44
CA VAL A 125 10.15 2.02 14.02
C VAL A 125 11.35 1.31 13.38
N ARG A 126 12.53 1.43 14.02
CA ARG A 126 13.78 0.82 13.56
C ARG A 126 13.66 -0.69 13.45
N GLN A 127 13.06 -1.33 14.44
CA GLN A 127 12.89 -2.78 14.49
C GLN A 127 11.89 -3.28 13.43
N ASN A 128 10.78 -2.57 13.21
CA ASN A 128 9.84 -2.90 12.14
C ASN A 128 10.52 -2.86 10.77
N LEU A 129 11.22 -1.78 10.43
CA LEU A 129 11.94 -1.66 9.16
C LEU A 129 13.00 -2.76 8.98
N ALA A 130 13.79 -3.02 10.03
CA ALA A 130 14.82 -4.06 10.00
C ALA A 130 14.23 -5.46 9.84
N LEU A 131 13.13 -5.77 10.54
CA LEU A 131 12.45 -7.05 10.45
C LEU A 131 11.93 -7.30 9.03
N HIS A 132 11.22 -6.32 8.45
CA HIS A 132 10.68 -6.46 7.11
C HIS A 132 11.77 -6.56 6.04
N ALA A 133 12.85 -5.79 6.15
CA ALA A 133 14.01 -5.95 5.27
C ALA A 133 14.58 -7.38 5.31
N ARG A 134 14.60 -8.02 6.49
CA ARG A 134 15.05 -9.41 6.65
C ARG A 134 14.03 -10.42 6.12
N LEU A 135 12.73 -10.19 6.31
CA LEU A 135 11.67 -11.06 5.78
C LEU A 135 11.72 -11.15 4.25
N TYR A 136 12.10 -10.07 3.59
CA TYR A 136 12.31 -10.03 2.14
C TYR A 136 13.76 -10.33 1.71
N ALA A 137 14.56 -10.91 2.62
CA ALA A 137 15.92 -11.37 2.37
C ALA A 137 16.86 -10.31 1.75
N LEU A 138 16.67 -9.01 2.08
CA LEU A 138 17.62 -7.98 1.69
C LEU A 138 18.98 -8.27 2.35
N ASP A 139 20.05 -8.14 1.56
CA ASP A 139 21.40 -8.21 2.14
C ASP A 139 21.63 -7.09 3.16
N ARG A 140 22.56 -7.31 4.08
CA ARG A 140 22.73 -6.42 5.25
C ARG A 140 23.13 -4.98 4.89
N ALA A 141 23.92 -4.80 3.82
CA ALA A 141 24.37 -3.48 3.40
C ALA A 141 23.26 -2.73 2.68
N ALA A 142 22.56 -3.39 1.72
CA ALA A 142 21.42 -2.86 1.01
C ALA A 142 20.27 -2.52 1.96
N ALA A 143 19.96 -3.39 2.93
CA ALA A 143 18.95 -3.15 3.94
C ALA A 143 19.26 -1.88 4.76
N ARG A 144 20.51 -1.72 5.24
CA ARG A 144 20.91 -0.53 6.01
C ARG A 144 20.76 0.75 5.19
N ALA A 145 21.24 0.76 3.95
CA ALA A 145 21.13 1.91 3.06
C ALA A 145 19.66 2.25 2.77
N ARG A 146 18.85 1.24 2.43
CA ARG A 146 17.43 1.41 2.13
C ARG A 146 16.64 1.94 3.32
N ILE A 147 16.87 1.39 4.50
CA ILE A 147 16.23 1.84 5.76
C ILE A 147 16.58 3.30 6.04
N ALA A 148 17.84 3.70 5.88
CA ALA A 148 18.26 5.09 6.08
C ALA A 148 17.52 6.05 5.12
N THR A 149 17.41 5.68 3.85
CA THR A 149 16.62 6.43 2.86
C THR A 149 15.17 6.58 3.28
N LEU A 150 14.50 5.48 3.64
CA LEU A 150 13.09 5.49 4.05
C LEU A 150 12.85 6.32 5.32
N ILE A 151 13.75 6.26 6.29
CA ILE A 151 13.67 7.09 7.49
C ILE A 151 13.66 8.57 7.13
N ALA A 152 14.52 8.99 6.20
CA ALA A 152 14.60 10.38 5.75
C ALA A 152 13.36 10.79 4.94
N GLU A 153 12.99 9.98 3.93
CA GLU A 153 11.86 10.26 3.02
C GLU A 153 10.51 10.34 3.76
N PHE A 154 10.29 9.46 4.74
CA PHE A 154 9.04 9.40 5.49
C PHE A 154 9.05 10.19 6.80
N GLY A 155 10.13 10.93 7.10
CA GLY A 155 10.24 11.76 8.30
C GLY A 155 10.14 10.98 9.61
N LEU A 156 10.70 9.76 9.66
CA LEU A 156 10.60 8.85 10.80
C LEU A 156 11.71 9.06 11.85
N GLY A 157 12.67 9.95 11.59
CA GLY A 157 13.89 10.11 12.39
C GLY A 157 13.66 10.37 13.88
N ALA A 158 12.66 11.21 14.22
CA ALA A 158 12.35 11.55 15.61
C ALA A 158 11.68 10.40 16.41
N HIS A 159 11.25 9.32 15.74
CA HIS A 159 10.46 8.24 16.34
C HIS A 159 11.14 6.86 16.27
N LEU A 160 12.43 6.80 15.93
CA LEU A 160 13.14 5.54 15.63
C LEU A 160 13.04 4.49 16.75
N ASP A 161 13.07 4.91 17.98
CA ASP A 161 13.05 4.04 19.15
C ASP A 161 11.66 4.01 19.84
N THR A 162 10.63 4.59 19.21
CA THR A 162 9.24 4.55 19.67
C THR A 162 8.59 3.28 19.14
N ALA A 163 7.88 2.55 20.00
CA ALA A 163 7.08 1.39 19.61
C ALA A 163 5.93 1.79 18.66
N ALA A 164 5.63 0.97 17.67
CA ALA A 164 4.62 1.29 16.66
C ALA A 164 3.21 1.54 17.28
N ALA A 165 2.88 0.87 18.38
CA ALA A 165 1.63 1.11 19.12
C ALA A 165 1.52 2.54 19.67
N ALA A 166 2.64 3.15 20.08
CA ALA A 166 2.69 4.48 20.69
C ALA A 166 2.84 5.63 19.67
N LEU A 167 2.96 5.32 18.38
CA LEU A 167 3.08 6.34 17.33
C LEU A 167 1.75 7.06 17.09
N PRO A 168 1.78 8.38 16.83
CA PRO A 168 0.64 9.09 16.25
C PRO A 168 0.20 8.41 14.94
N LEU A 169 -1.11 8.46 14.64
CA LEU A 169 -1.69 7.74 13.51
C LEU A 169 -0.99 8.04 12.18
N GLY A 170 -0.73 9.33 11.86
CA GLY A 170 -0.04 9.71 10.63
C GLY A 170 1.39 9.17 10.53
N ILE A 171 2.14 9.12 11.65
CA ILE A 171 3.49 8.53 11.67
C ILE A 171 3.41 7.01 11.51
N ARG A 172 2.41 6.37 12.10
CA ARG A 172 2.15 4.93 11.95
C ARG A 172 1.84 4.57 10.51
N GLN A 173 1.06 5.40 9.80
CA GLN A 173 0.76 5.20 8.37
C GLN A 173 2.01 5.36 7.51
N ARG A 174 2.83 6.39 7.75
CA ARG A 174 4.12 6.57 7.07
C ARG A 174 5.04 5.37 7.28
N LEU A 175 5.13 4.85 8.51
CA LEU A 175 5.88 3.64 8.79
C LEU A 175 5.31 2.43 8.05
N SER A 176 3.99 2.26 8.01
CA SER A 176 3.35 1.16 7.30
C SER A 176 3.63 1.19 5.80
N LEU A 177 3.60 2.38 5.19
CA LEU A 177 3.97 2.53 3.78
C LEU A 177 5.48 2.27 3.57
N ALA A 178 6.35 2.81 4.42
CA ALA A 178 7.79 2.55 4.36
C ALA A 178 8.13 1.06 4.44
N VAL A 179 7.43 0.33 5.32
CA VAL A 179 7.56 -1.13 5.45
C VAL A 179 7.07 -1.85 4.18
N ALA A 180 5.93 -1.44 3.60
CA ALA A 180 5.39 -2.04 2.40
C ALA A 180 6.31 -1.90 1.18
N ILE A 181 7.18 -0.88 1.14
CA ILE A 181 8.09 -0.61 0.02
C ILE A 181 9.57 -0.86 0.33
N VAL A 182 9.90 -1.39 1.50
CA VAL A 182 11.31 -1.60 1.92
C VAL A 182 12.08 -2.47 0.94
N HIS A 183 11.45 -3.48 0.38
CA HIS A 183 12.02 -4.44 -0.57
C HIS A 183 11.95 -3.99 -2.05
N ARG A 184 11.52 -2.74 -2.32
CA ARG A 184 11.37 -2.16 -3.67
C ARG A 184 10.46 -3.00 -4.57
N PRO A 185 9.20 -3.22 -4.21
CA PRO A 185 8.27 -3.99 -5.01
C PRO A 185 8.02 -3.34 -6.37
N GLU A 186 7.69 -4.16 -7.37
CA GLU A 186 7.27 -3.70 -8.71
C GLU A 186 5.79 -3.29 -8.73
N LEU A 187 4.99 -3.82 -7.82
CA LEU A 187 3.57 -3.55 -7.66
C LEU A 187 3.29 -3.13 -6.21
N LEU A 188 2.57 -2.04 -6.01
CA LEU A 188 2.14 -1.59 -4.69
C LEU A 188 0.61 -1.60 -4.59
N ILE A 189 0.10 -2.32 -3.60
CA ILE A 189 -1.33 -2.38 -3.29
C ILE A 189 -1.56 -1.69 -1.95
N LEU A 190 -2.42 -0.67 -1.95
CA LEU A 190 -2.74 0.13 -0.77
C LEU A 190 -4.23 0.00 -0.44
N ASP A 191 -4.54 -0.48 0.77
CA ASP A 191 -5.90 -0.62 1.27
C ASP A 191 -6.20 0.50 2.27
N GLU A 192 -6.93 1.53 1.82
CA GLU A 192 -7.29 2.73 2.58
C GLU A 192 -6.08 3.46 3.23
N PRO A 193 -5.04 3.83 2.46
CA PRO A 193 -3.79 4.36 3.01
C PRO A 193 -3.95 5.67 3.79
N THR A 194 -5.06 6.38 3.62
CA THR A 194 -5.36 7.66 4.26
C THR A 194 -6.51 7.58 5.27
N SER A 195 -6.99 6.38 5.62
CA SER A 195 -8.08 6.20 6.58
C SER A 195 -7.69 6.73 7.96
N GLY A 196 -8.51 7.64 8.51
CA GLY A 196 -8.29 8.24 9.83
C GLY A 196 -7.17 9.29 9.89
N VAL A 197 -6.57 9.70 8.76
CA VAL A 197 -5.62 10.82 8.73
C VAL A 197 -6.38 12.13 8.59
N ASP A 198 -5.94 13.13 9.34
CA ASP A 198 -6.35 14.51 9.18
C ASP A 198 -6.21 14.94 7.70
N PRO A 199 -7.18 15.67 7.12
CA PRO A 199 -7.09 16.18 5.75
C PRO A 199 -5.75 16.81 5.38
N LEU A 200 -5.11 17.52 6.31
CA LEU A 200 -3.78 18.12 6.13
C LEU A 200 -2.65 17.10 5.99
N ALA A 201 -2.74 15.99 6.67
CA ALA A 201 -1.74 14.93 6.56
C ALA A 201 -1.99 14.03 5.33
N ARG A 202 -3.20 14.04 4.75
CA ARG A 202 -3.51 13.33 3.49
C ARG A 202 -2.71 13.84 2.31
N ASP A 203 -2.46 15.15 2.25
CA ASP A 203 -1.71 15.76 1.16
C ASP A 203 -0.23 15.34 1.16
N ALA A 204 0.35 15.10 2.33
CA ALA A 204 1.70 14.54 2.45
C ALA A 204 1.81 13.07 1.96
N PHE A 205 0.69 12.36 1.87
CA PHE A 205 0.63 11.01 1.31
C PHE A 205 0.46 10.99 -0.21
N ARG A 206 -0.01 12.12 -0.78
CA ARG A 206 -0.21 12.29 -2.23
C ARG A 206 1.02 12.90 -2.92
N SER A 207 1.98 13.41 -2.14
CA SER A 207 3.27 13.91 -2.63
C SER A 207 4.36 12.88 -2.51
#